data_17b6367084d2b557006da89a022e9f5f
#
_entry.id   17b6367084d2b557006da89a022e9f5f
#
_cell.length_a   1.000
_cell.length_b   1.000
_cell.length_c   1.000
_cell.angle_alpha   90.00
_cell.angle_beta   90.00
_cell.angle_gamma   90.00
#
_symmetry.space_group_name_H-M   'P 1'
#
loop_
_entity.id
_entity.type
_entity.pdbx_description
1 polymer ?
#
loop_
_entity_poly.entity_id
_entity_poly.type
_entity_poly.pdbx_seq_one_letter_code
_entity_poly.pdbx_strand_id
1 'polypeptide(L)'
;MKGRESGMPDESYWETFFNPACILDRLDCGSAGDVVEFGCGYGTFTLPAARIAGGTVFALDIEPELVAATTHKAREAGLPNVTALVRDFAADGCGVPDGRAGYAMLFNILHIENPVGLLREAYRALAPGGRVGIIHWRSDIPTPRGPSLG
;
A
#
# COMPACT_ATOMS: atom_id res chain seq x y z
N MET A 1 -0.19 7.49 15.87
CA MET A 1 0.34 6.17 15.54
C MET A 1 1.85 6.28 15.36
N LYS A 2 2.57 5.43 15.99
CA LYS A 2 4.01 5.33 15.74
C LYS A 2 4.21 4.82 14.31
N GLY A 3 5.14 5.39 13.57
CA GLY A 3 5.40 5.00 12.18
C GLY A 3 5.84 3.54 11.97
N ARG A 4 6.03 2.81 13.08
CA ARG A 4 6.52 1.44 13.11
C ARG A 4 5.47 0.38 13.52
N GLU A 5 4.22 0.78 13.64
CA GLU A 5 3.13 -0.13 13.97
C GLU A 5 1.99 0.12 12.99
N SER A 6 1.44 -0.94 12.41
CA SER A 6 0.33 -0.79 11.48
C SER A 6 -0.93 -0.28 12.19
N GLY A 7 -1.11 -0.69 13.43
CA GLY A 7 -2.27 -0.35 14.23
C GLY A 7 -3.61 -0.65 13.55
N MET A 8 -3.65 -1.61 12.64
CA MET A 8 -4.84 -1.97 11.85
C MET A 8 -5.98 -2.45 12.74
N PRO A 9 -7.24 -2.05 12.46
CA PRO A 9 -8.41 -2.69 13.04
C PRO A 9 -8.57 -4.13 12.52
N ASP A 10 -9.56 -4.85 13.03
CA ASP A 10 -9.88 -6.18 12.53
C ASP A 10 -10.15 -6.16 11.02
N GLU A 11 -9.75 -7.21 10.32
CA GLU A 11 -9.85 -7.32 8.87
C GLU A 11 -11.27 -7.08 8.35
N SER A 12 -12.25 -7.76 8.92
CA SER A 12 -13.66 -7.63 8.49
C SER A 12 -14.18 -6.20 8.64
N TYR A 13 -13.81 -5.53 9.73
CA TYR A 13 -14.18 -4.14 9.97
C TYR A 13 -13.49 -3.19 8.98
N TRP A 14 -12.20 -3.40 8.75
CA TRP A 14 -11.42 -2.62 7.78
C TRP A 14 -11.99 -2.71 6.37
N GLU A 15 -12.34 -3.90 5.93
CA GLU A 15 -12.88 -4.13 4.59
C GLU A 15 -14.24 -3.49 4.34
N THR A 16 -15.00 -3.12 5.39
CA THR A 16 -16.27 -2.43 5.22
C THR A 16 -16.14 -1.02 4.65
N PHE A 17 -14.95 -0.42 4.72
CA PHE A 17 -14.72 0.96 4.27
C PHE A 17 -14.44 1.09 2.77
N PHE A 18 -14.15 0.01 2.07
CA PHE A 18 -13.58 0.10 0.74
C PHE A 18 -14.28 -0.79 -0.28
N ASN A 19 -14.35 -0.29 -1.51
CA ASN A 19 -14.53 -1.09 -2.72
C ASN A 19 -13.21 -1.02 -3.50
N PRO A 20 -12.27 -1.95 -3.26
CA PRO A 20 -10.91 -1.81 -3.78
C PRO A 20 -10.82 -1.74 -5.30
N ALA A 21 -11.57 -2.57 -6.01
CA ALA A 21 -11.54 -2.58 -7.48
C ALA A 21 -11.98 -1.24 -8.07
N CYS A 22 -13.05 -0.67 -7.55
CA CYS A 22 -13.55 0.65 -7.99
C CYS A 22 -12.57 1.77 -7.65
N ILE A 23 -11.96 1.72 -6.47
CA ILE A 23 -10.96 2.71 -6.03
C ILE A 23 -9.73 2.65 -6.93
N LEU A 24 -9.20 1.47 -7.20
CA LEU A 24 -8.01 1.32 -8.05
C LEU A 24 -8.27 1.80 -9.48
N ASP A 25 -9.47 1.54 -10.01
CA ASP A 25 -9.87 2.05 -11.31
C ASP A 25 -9.88 3.58 -11.33
N ARG A 26 -10.50 4.20 -10.34
CA ARG A 26 -10.56 5.66 -10.22
C ARG A 26 -9.20 6.32 -9.97
N LEU A 27 -8.29 5.63 -9.32
CA LEU A 27 -6.92 6.09 -9.10
C LEU A 27 -5.97 5.73 -10.23
N ASP A 28 -6.49 5.14 -11.30
CA ASP A 28 -5.75 4.84 -12.52
C ASP A 28 -4.58 3.85 -12.28
N CYS A 29 -4.79 2.93 -11.35
CA CYS A 29 -3.84 1.85 -11.03
C CYS A 29 -4.14 0.64 -11.92
N GLY A 30 -3.85 0.76 -13.21
CA GLY A 30 -4.04 -0.35 -14.15
C GLY A 30 -2.88 -0.43 -15.12
N SER A 31 -2.49 -1.62 -15.52
CA SER A 31 -1.47 -1.91 -16.55
C SER A 31 -0.14 -1.15 -16.42
N ALA A 32 0.15 -0.59 -15.26
CA ALA A 32 1.31 0.28 -15.05
C ALA A 32 2.66 -0.46 -14.91
N GLY A 33 2.71 -1.76 -15.18
CA GLY A 33 3.89 -2.59 -14.93
C GLY A 33 4.00 -2.97 -13.45
N ASP A 34 5.18 -2.79 -12.86
CA ASP A 34 5.38 -3.10 -11.44
C ASP A 34 4.71 -2.05 -10.55
N VAL A 35 4.18 -2.51 -9.41
CA VAL A 35 3.52 -1.67 -8.41
C VAL A 35 4.25 -1.84 -7.08
N VAL A 36 4.46 -0.75 -6.36
CA VAL A 36 4.94 -0.79 -4.98
C VAL A 36 3.84 -0.29 -4.04
N GLU A 37 3.53 -1.08 -3.03
CA GLU A 37 2.52 -0.76 -2.02
C GLU A 37 3.17 -0.56 -0.66
N PHE A 38 2.98 0.63 -0.10
CA PHE A 38 3.50 0.98 1.22
C PHE A 38 2.42 0.71 2.27
N GLY A 39 2.59 -0.36 3.03
CA GLY A 39 1.62 -0.79 4.04
C GLY A 39 0.51 -1.65 3.45
N CYS A 40 0.79 -2.92 3.17
CA CYS A 40 -0.18 -3.81 2.53
C CYS A 40 -1.31 -4.26 3.47
N GLY A 41 -1.08 -4.23 4.79
CA GLY A 41 -2.07 -4.69 5.75
C GLY A 41 -2.54 -6.10 5.45
N TYR A 42 -3.84 -6.28 5.39
CA TYR A 42 -4.47 -7.58 5.09
C TYR A 42 -4.50 -7.96 3.61
N GLY A 43 -3.90 -7.16 2.74
CA GLY A 43 -3.92 -7.40 1.30
C GLY A 43 -5.19 -6.89 0.61
N THR A 44 -5.96 -6.04 1.26
CA THR A 44 -7.23 -5.50 0.75
C THR A 44 -7.09 -4.86 -0.63
N PHE A 45 -6.02 -4.10 -0.85
CA PHE A 45 -5.72 -3.49 -2.15
C PHE A 45 -4.67 -4.27 -2.94
N THR A 46 -3.83 -5.05 -2.27
CA THR A 46 -2.77 -5.85 -2.89
C THR A 46 -3.32 -6.82 -3.93
N LEU A 47 -4.31 -7.61 -3.54
CA LEU A 47 -4.88 -8.63 -4.41
C LEU A 47 -5.58 -8.03 -5.64
N PRO A 48 -6.48 -7.06 -5.48
CA PRO A 48 -7.08 -6.38 -6.63
C PRO A 48 -6.05 -5.71 -7.54
N ALA A 49 -5.02 -5.08 -6.96
CA ALA A 49 -3.93 -4.47 -7.73
C ALA A 49 -3.18 -5.52 -8.56
N ALA A 50 -2.89 -6.69 -7.98
CA ALA A 50 -2.20 -7.78 -8.67
C ALA A 50 -2.99 -8.32 -9.87
N ARG A 51 -4.32 -8.30 -9.81
CA ARG A 51 -5.18 -8.73 -10.92
C ARG A 51 -5.12 -7.81 -12.14
N ILE A 52 -4.80 -6.55 -11.93
CA ILE A 52 -4.76 -5.53 -13.01
C ILE A 52 -3.35 -5.07 -13.35
N ALA A 53 -2.36 -5.34 -12.50
CA ALA A 53 -0.98 -4.95 -12.74
C ALA A 53 -0.39 -5.74 -13.91
N GLY A 54 0.38 -5.05 -14.76
CA GLY A 54 1.13 -5.69 -15.83
C GLY A 54 2.41 -6.38 -15.36
N GLY A 55 2.80 -6.21 -14.11
CA GLY A 55 4.01 -6.76 -13.52
C GLY A 55 3.80 -7.22 -12.08
N THR A 56 4.87 -7.14 -11.29
CA THR A 56 4.88 -7.55 -9.89
C THR A 56 4.32 -6.47 -8.98
N VAL A 57 3.51 -6.86 -8.00
CA VAL A 57 3.11 -6.02 -6.88
C VAL A 57 4.03 -6.32 -5.70
N PHE A 58 4.86 -5.35 -5.34
CA PHE A 58 5.70 -5.40 -4.15
C PHE A 58 4.90 -4.84 -2.98
N ALA A 59 4.40 -5.73 -2.14
CA ALA A 59 3.55 -5.38 -1.00
C ALA A 59 4.38 -5.37 0.28
N LEU A 60 4.48 -4.20 0.91
CA LEU A 60 5.37 -3.98 2.05
C LEU A 60 4.56 -3.72 3.32
N ASP A 61 4.98 -4.32 4.41
CA ASP A 61 4.47 -4.01 5.74
C ASP A 61 5.55 -4.28 6.80
N ILE A 62 5.43 -3.60 7.92
CA ILE A 62 6.37 -3.81 9.04
C ILE A 62 5.98 -5.03 9.88
N GLU A 63 4.73 -5.46 9.83
CA GLU A 63 4.23 -6.57 10.64
C GLU A 63 4.30 -7.90 9.90
N PRO A 64 5.08 -8.86 10.41
CA PRO A 64 5.25 -10.17 9.77
C PRO A 64 3.93 -10.93 9.56
N GLU A 65 3.01 -10.83 10.52
CA GLU A 65 1.72 -11.50 10.43
C GLU A 65 0.87 -10.99 9.25
N LEU A 66 0.91 -9.69 8.99
CA LEU A 66 0.18 -9.09 7.86
C LEU A 66 0.79 -9.49 6.52
N VAL A 67 2.12 -9.52 6.46
CA VAL A 67 2.85 -10.00 5.27
C VAL A 67 2.52 -11.46 5.00
N ALA A 68 2.53 -12.30 6.04
CA ALA A 68 2.19 -13.72 5.91
C ALA A 68 0.73 -13.90 5.45
N ALA A 69 -0.20 -13.17 6.01
CA ALA A 69 -1.61 -13.21 5.61
C ALA A 69 -1.81 -12.79 4.16
N THR A 70 -1.16 -11.72 3.73
CA THR A 70 -1.22 -11.24 2.34
C THR A 70 -0.62 -12.28 1.37
N THR A 71 0.52 -12.86 1.71
CA THR A 71 1.16 -13.91 0.93
C THR A 71 0.24 -15.12 0.78
N HIS A 72 -0.36 -15.56 1.88
CA HIS A 72 -1.28 -16.70 1.88
C HIS A 72 -2.50 -16.45 0.98
N LYS A 73 -3.14 -15.29 1.13
CA LYS A 73 -4.29 -14.91 0.30
C LYS A 73 -3.95 -14.83 -1.17
N ALA A 74 -2.78 -14.30 -1.52
CA ALA A 74 -2.32 -14.22 -2.91
C ALA A 74 -2.16 -15.61 -3.51
N ARG A 75 -1.59 -16.56 -2.77
CA ARG A 75 -1.46 -17.95 -3.21
C ARG A 75 -2.81 -18.62 -3.39
N GLU A 76 -3.71 -18.47 -2.43
CA GLU A 76 -5.07 -19.00 -2.51
C GLU A 76 -5.87 -18.43 -3.69
N ALA A 77 -5.64 -17.17 -4.04
CA ALA A 77 -6.28 -16.51 -5.17
C ALA A 77 -5.60 -16.80 -6.52
N GLY A 78 -4.50 -17.56 -6.53
CA GLY A 78 -3.76 -17.88 -7.76
C GLY A 78 -3.05 -16.66 -8.37
N LEU A 79 -2.54 -15.76 -7.54
CA LEU A 79 -1.85 -14.54 -7.97
C LEU A 79 -0.33 -14.68 -7.78
N PRO A 80 0.41 -15.14 -8.80
CA PRO A 80 1.85 -15.36 -8.66
C PRO A 80 2.68 -14.07 -8.68
N ASN A 81 2.08 -12.94 -9.03
CA ASN A 81 2.76 -11.67 -9.19
C ASN A 81 2.71 -10.79 -7.92
N VAL A 82 2.42 -11.35 -6.76
CA VAL A 82 2.54 -10.66 -5.47
C VAL A 82 3.83 -11.10 -4.79
N THR A 83 4.66 -10.12 -4.42
CA THR A 83 5.83 -10.31 -3.58
C THR A 83 5.63 -9.48 -2.32
N ALA A 84 5.21 -10.13 -1.24
CA ALA A 84 5.00 -9.46 0.05
C ALA A 84 6.25 -9.59 0.92
N LEU A 85 6.71 -8.49 1.48
CA LEU A 85 7.95 -8.40 2.23
C LEU A 85 7.76 -7.65 3.54
N VAL A 86 8.34 -8.20 4.61
CA VAL A 86 8.47 -7.48 5.88
C VAL A 86 9.53 -6.39 5.71
N ARG A 87 9.14 -5.12 5.88
CA ARG A 87 10.07 -4.03 5.69
C ARG A 87 9.64 -2.78 6.45
N ASP A 88 10.60 -2.18 7.16
CA ASP A 88 10.46 -0.84 7.72
C ASP A 88 10.83 0.17 6.63
N PHE A 89 9.90 0.47 5.74
CA PHE A 89 10.16 1.36 4.61
C PHE A 89 10.36 2.82 5.03
N ALA A 90 9.96 3.19 6.23
CA ALA A 90 10.23 4.53 6.76
C ALA A 90 11.70 4.68 7.14
N ALA A 91 12.33 3.62 7.68
CA ALA A 91 13.73 3.63 8.07
C ALA A 91 14.68 3.21 6.93
N ASP A 92 14.29 2.17 6.16
CA ASP A 92 15.18 1.47 5.25
C ASP A 92 14.81 1.64 3.77
N GLY A 93 13.82 2.46 3.47
CA GLY A 93 13.26 2.60 2.12
C GLY A 93 12.45 1.37 1.70
N CYS A 94 11.89 1.40 0.49
CA CYS A 94 11.01 0.33 0.02
C CYS A 94 11.76 -0.89 -0.54
N GLY A 95 13.04 -0.78 -0.82
CA GLY A 95 13.84 -1.86 -1.39
C GLY A 95 13.64 -2.08 -2.89
N VAL A 96 12.74 -1.35 -3.51
CA VAL A 96 12.55 -1.36 -4.96
C VAL A 96 13.61 -0.47 -5.61
N PRO A 97 14.28 -0.93 -6.67
CA PRO A 97 15.29 -0.11 -7.36
C PRO A 97 14.74 1.20 -7.92
N ASP A 98 15.61 2.17 -8.12
CA ASP A 98 15.28 3.45 -8.73
C ASP A 98 14.57 3.25 -10.08
N GLY A 99 13.44 3.94 -10.25
CA GLY A 99 12.74 3.95 -11.53
C GLY A 99 12.09 2.63 -11.94
N ARG A 100 11.94 1.68 -11.03
CA ARG A 100 11.42 0.34 -11.33
C ARG A 100 9.90 0.30 -11.45
N ALA A 101 9.18 1.02 -10.60
CA ALA A 101 7.73 0.89 -10.49
C ALA A 101 7.00 1.86 -11.42
N GLY A 102 5.93 1.40 -12.03
CA GLY A 102 5.02 2.25 -12.79
C GLY A 102 3.96 2.91 -11.92
N TYR A 103 3.70 2.35 -10.73
CA TYR A 103 2.71 2.86 -9.79
C TYR A 103 3.15 2.65 -8.35
N ALA A 104 2.87 3.63 -7.49
CA ALA A 104 3.08 3.53 -6.05
C ALA A 104 1.75 3.76 -5.32
N MET A 105 1.41 2.85 -4.42
CA MET A 105 0.18 2.92 -3.60
C MET A 105 0.55 3.36 -2.18
N LEU A 106 0.08 4.54 -1.79
CA LEU A 106 0.24 5.10 -0.45
C LEU A 106 -1.14 5.26 0.18
N PHE A 107 -1.74 4.13 0.57
CA PHE A 107 -3.12 4.08 1.03
C PHE A 107 -3.18 4.02 2.55
N ASN A 108 -3.72 5.08 3.16
CA ASN A 108 -3.88 5.19 4.61
C ASN A 108 -2.58 5.08 5.39
N ILE A 109 -1.49 5.64 4.86
CA ILE A 109 -0.14 5.54 5.43
C ILE A 109 0.51 6.91 5.71
N LEU A 110 0.01 8.00 5.14
CA LEU A 110 0.66 9.32 5.26
C LEU A 110 0.53 9.98 6.64
N HIS A 111 -0.05 9.29 7.61
CA HIS A 111 -0.07 9.71 9.02
C HIS A 111 1.21 9.33 9.80
N ILE A 112 2.21 8.76 9.15
CA ILE A 112 3.51 8.47 9.74
C ILE A 112 4.28 9.75 10.08
N GLU A 113 5.34 9.63 10.89
CA GLU A 113 6.11 10.79 11.38
C GLU A 113 6.75 11.62 10.26
N ASN A 114 7.18 10.99 9.17
CA ASN A 114 7.82 11.68 8.04
C ASN A 114 7.13 11.34 6.71
N PRO A 115 5.95 11.91 6.44
CA PRO A 115 5.24 11.63 5.18
C PRO A 115 5.98 12.16 3.95
N VAL A 116 6.71 13.26 4.07
CA VAL A 116 7.51 13.81 2.96
C VAL A 116 8.63 12.86 2.57
N GLY A 117 9.30 12.25 3.55
CA GLY A 117 10.32 11.23 3.29
C GLY A 117 9.74 10.02 2.56
N LEU A 118 8.53 9.60 2.92
CA LEU A 118 7.84 8.51 2.27
C LEU A 118 7.48 8.85 0.80
N LEU A 119 7.00 10.05 0.57
CA LEU A 119 6.70 10.53 -0.79
C LEU A 119 7.96 10.61 -1.66
N ARG A 120 9.09 11.02 -1.09
CA ARG A 120 10.39 11.03 -1.79
C ARG A 120 10.84 9.61 -2.14
N GLU A 121 10.65 8.66 -1.25
CA GLU A 121 10.97 7.25 -1.49
C GLU A 121 10.10 6.67 -2.62
N ALA A 122 8.81 6.97 -2.62
CA ALA A 122 7.92 6.58 -3.70
C ALA A 122 8.36 7.21 -5.05
N TYR A 123 8.72 8.48 -5.04
CA TYR A 123 9.22 9.18 -6.23
C TYR A 123 10.50 8.51 -6.78
N ARG A 124 11.42 8.16 -5.90
CA ARG A 124 12.67 7.46 -6.30
C ARG A 124 12.38 6.13 -6.98
N ALA A 125 11.43 5.36 -6.45
CA ALA A 125 11.07 4.04 -6.98
C ALA A 125 10.28 4.11 -8.28
N LEU A 126 9.62 5.24 -8.56
CA LEU A 126 8.79 5.40 -9.75
C LEU A 126 9.61 5.65 -11.01
N ALA A 127 9.23 4.98 -12.09
CA ALA A 127 9.73 5.24 -13.43
C ALA A 127 9.28 6.63 -13.93
N PRO A 128 9.99 7.23 -14.90
CA PRO A 128 9.49 8.44 -15.57
C PRO A 128 8.07 8.21 -16.11
N GLY A 129 7.16 9.13 -15.79
CA GLY A 129 5.73 8.98 -16.12
C GLY A 129 4.94 8.07 -15.19
N GLY A 130 5.59 7.47 -14.18
CA GLY A 130 4.93 6.70 -13.15
C GLY A 130 3.99 7.55 -12.31
N ARG A 131 3.04 6.90 -11.65
CA ARG A 131 1.97 7.56 -10.89
C ARG A 131 1.96 7.11 -9.44
N VAL A 132 1.49 8.00 -8.57
CA VAL A 132 1.24 7.69 -7.16
C VAL A 132 -0.25 7.83 -6.87
N GLY A 133 -0.83 6.80 -6.26
CA GLY A 133 -2.19 6.85 -5.71
C GLY A 133 -2.13 7.06 -4.21
N ILE A 134 -2.96 7.97 -3.72
CA ILE A 134 -3.02 8.32 -2.30
C ILE A 134 -4.45 8.20 -1.82
N ILE A 135 -4.65 7.49 -0.71
CA ILE A 135 -5.89 7.50 0.06
C ILE A 135 -5.52 7.95 1.47
N HIS A 136 -6.27 8.90 1.99
CA HIS A 136 -6.07 9.39 3.34
C HIS A 136 -7.38 9.80 3.98
N TRP A 137 -7.49 9.62 5.30
CA TRP A 137 -8.63 10.08 6.05
C TRP A 137 -8.68 11.61 6.09
N ARG A 138 -9.86 12.16 5.99
CA ARG A 138 -10.06 13.60 6.15
C ARG A 138 -9.87 14.00 7.61
N SER A 139 -9.23 15.14 7.84
CA SER A 139 -9.00 15.67 9.19
C SER A 139 -10.19 16.46 9.73
N ASP A 140 -11.16 16.81 8.90
CA ASP A 140 -12.31 17.63 9.23
C ASP A 140 -13.57 16.84 9.62
N ILE A 141 -13.50 15.51 9.61
CA ILE A 141 -14.59 14.64 10.02
C ILE A 141 -14.07 13.54 10.97
N PRO A 142 -14.91 13.01 11.86
CA PRO A 142 -14.54 11.85 12.67
C PRO A 142 -14.22 10.66 11.76
N THR A 143 -13.12 10.01 12.04
CA THR A 143 -12.68 8.83 11.27
C THR A 143 -12.31 7.72 12.24
N PRO A 144 -12.53 6.45 11.86
CA PRO A 144 -12.21 5.33 12.72
C PRO A 144 -10.70 5.15 12.91
N ARG A 145 -9.91 5.77 12.05
CA ARG A 145 -8.48 5.57 12.00
C ARG A 145 -7.67 6.72 11.40
N GLY A 146 -8.17 7.89 11.43
CA GLY A 146 -7.44 9.07 10.99
C GLY A 146 -6.67 9.72 12.14
N PRO A 147 -5.91 10.78 11.85
CA PRO A 147 -5.34 11.63 12.88
C PRO A 147 -6.44 12.22 13.75
N SER A 148 -6.15 12.41 15.04
CA SER A 148 -7.09 13.07 15.94
C SER A 148 -7.37 14.48 15.45
N LEU A 149 -8.63 14.90 15.56
CA LEU A 149 -9.04 16.29 15.36
C LEU A 149 -8.57 17.12 16.56
N GLY A 150 -7.29 17.21 16.75
CA GLY A 150 -6.73 17.94 17.88
C GLY A 150 -6.31 19.34 17.51
#